data_f8ef8e9c204cc8f8b26ef8720cfbd4cb
#
_entry.id   f8ef8e9c204cc8f8b26ef8720cfbd4cb
#
_cell.length_a   1.000
_cell.length_b   1.000
_cell.length_c   1.000
_cell.angle_alpha   90.00
_cell.angle_beta   90.00
_cell.angle_gamma   90.00
#
_symmetry.space_group_name_H-M   'P 1'
#
loop_
_entity.id
_entity.type
_entity.pdbx_description
1 polymer ?
#
loop_
_entity_poly.entity_id
_entity_poly.type
_entity_poly.pdbx_seq_one_letter_code
_entity_poly.pdbx_strand_id
1 'polypeptide(L)' 'MRYVVNDYRSYGLPRPPYNCRWIWVNNSILLVDRSDRYILDEVSNIW' A
#
# COMPACT_ATOMS: atom_id res chain seq x y z
N MET A 1 0.14 1.30 13.84
CA MET A 1 0.94 0.15 13.41
C MET A 1 0.85 -0.02 11.91
N ARG A 2 1.95 -0.33 11.23
CA ARG A 2 1.96 -0.47 9.79
C ARG A 2 2.81 -1.64 9.34
N TYR A 3 2.37 -2.26 8.24
CA TYR A 3 3.07 -3.39 7.65
C TYR A 3 3.27 -3.15 6.18
N VAL A 4 4.33 -3.75 5.63
CA VAL A 4 4.47 -3.83 4.18
C VAL A 4 3.57 -4.96 3.71
N VAL A 5 2.71 -4.66 2.73
CA VAL A 5 1.78 -5.63 2.17
C VAL A 5 2.44 -6.30 0.98
N ASN A 6 2.95 -7.50 1.20
CA ASN A 6 3.56 -8.27 0.11
C ASN A 6 2.50 -9.07 -0.66
N ASP A 7 1.42 -9.41 0.01
CA ASP A 7 0.35 -10.21 -0.56
C ASP A 7 -0.79 -9.32 -1.06
N TYR A 8 -0.42 -8.29 -1.79
CA TYR A 8 -1.38 -7.31 -2.28
C TYR A 8 -2.42 -7.92 -3.22
N ARG A 9 -2.10 -9.03 -3.87
CA ARG A 9 -3.03 -9.69 -4.78
C ARG A 9 -4.25 -10.21 -4.06
N SER A 10 -4.10 -10.61 -2.81
CA SER A 10 -5.20 -11.08 -1.99
C SER A 10 -6.23 -9.99 -1.74
N TYR A 11 -5.82 -8.75 -1.84
CA TYR A 11 -6.70 -7.61 -1.64
C TYR A 11 -7.18 -7.01 -2.96
N GLY A 12 -6.88 -7.66 -4.07
CA GLY A 12 -7.27 -7.17 -5.37
C GLY A 12 -6.49 -5.96 -5.84
N LEU A 13 -5.30 -5.76 -5.29
CA LEU A 13 -4.47 -4.62 -5.62
C LEU A 13 -3.51 -4.92 -6.77
N PRO A 14 -3.22 -3.93 -7.61
CA PRO A 14 -2.27 -4.11 -8.70
C PRO A 14 -0.84 -4.13 -8.16
N ARG A 15 0.06 -4.60 -9.01
CA ARG A 15 1.48 -4.57 -8.69
C ARG A 15 1.92 -3.11 -8.49
N PRO A 16 2.64 -2.81 -7.40
CA PRO A 16 3.08 -1.43 -7.17
C PRO A 16 4.12 -1.00 -8.22
N PRO A 17 4.12 0.28 -8.55
CA PRO A 17 5.12 0.83 -9.48
C PRO A 17 6.55 0.67 -8.93
N TYR A 18 7.52 0.94 -9.81
CA TYR A 18 8.91 0.88 -9.42
C TYR A 18 9.17 1.77 -8.19
N ASN A 19 9.89 1.23 -7.25
CA ASN A 19 10.29 1.91 -6.02
C ASN A 19 9.10 2.30 -5.13
N CYS A 20 7.97 1.63 -5.28
CA CYS A 20 6.80 1.85 -4.47
C CYS A 20 6.41 0.56 -3.75
N ARG A 21 5.58 0.70 -2.73
CA ARG A 21 5.05 -0.46 -2.04
C ARG A 21 3.72 -0.14 -1.39
N TRP A 22 2.96 -1.20 -1.14
CA TRP A 22 1.72 -1.11 -0.40
C TRP A 22 2.02 -1.24 1.08
N ILE A 23 1.45 -0.35 1.90
CA ILE A 23 1.60 -0.39 3.35
C ILE A 23 0.22 -0.38 3.97
N TRP A 24 0.01 -1.27 4.94
CA TRP A 24 -1.23 -1.35 5.68
C TRP A 24 -1.10 -0.49 6.94
N VAL A 25 -1.99 0.48 7.08
CA VAL A 25 -2.05 1.36 8.25
C VAL A 25 -3.50 1.43 8.70
N ASN A 26 -3.77 0.90 9.88
CA ASN A 26 -5.14 0.83 10.42
C ASN A 26 -6.05 0.07 9.44
N ASN A 27 -7.09 0.70 8.94
CA ASN A 27 -8.04 0.08 8.01
C ASN A 27 -7.79 0.48 6.57
N SER A 28 -6.61 1.00 6.28
CA SER A 28 -6.30 1.52 4.97
C SER A 28 -5.03 0.89 4.44
N ILE A 29 -4.93 0.82 3.12
CA ILE A 29 -3.69 0.40 2.45
C ILE A 29 -3.24 1.59 1.62
N LEU A 30 -1.99 1.98 1.81
CA LEU A 30 -1.42 3.15 1.16
C LEU A 30 -0.35 2.72 0.17
N LEU A 31 -0.34 3.36 -1.00
CA LEU A 31 0.74 3.18 -1.95
C LEU A 31 1.76 4.28 -1.71
N VAL A 32 2.96 3.90 -1.30
CA VAL A 32 3.98 4.83 -0.85
C VAL A 32 5.23 4.71 -1.70
N ASP A 33 5.78 5.86 -2.08
CA ASP A 33 7.09 5.91 -2.73
C ASP A 33 8.17 5.69 -1.67
N ARG A 34 9.04 4.73 -1.91
CA ARG A 34 10.04 4.34 -0.91
C ARG A 34 11.15 5.39 -0.74
N SER A 35 11.42 6.14 -1.79
CA SER A 35 12.48 7.15 -1.75
C SER A 35 12.02 8.43 -1.05
N ASP A 36 10.86 8.92 -1.46
CA ASP A 36 10.36 10.19 -0.96
C ASP A 36 9.35 10.04 0.17
N ARG A 37 8.94 8.81 0.45
CA ARG A 37 7.90 8.51 1.43
C ARG A 37 6.61 9.25 1.12
N TYR A 38 6.33 9.36 -0.14
CA TYR A 38 5.18 10.06 -0.64
C TYR A 38 4.01 9.10 -0.76
N ILE A 39 2.85 9.52 -0.30
CA ILE A 39 1.64 8.69 -0.45
C ILE A 39 1.06 8.98 -1.82
N LEU A 40 1.03 7.96 -2.68
CA LEU A 40 0.56 8.09 -4.04
C LEU A 40 -0.91 7.72 -4.17
N ASP A 41 -1.39 6.84 -3.30
CA ASP A 41 -2.77 6.38 -3.41
C ASP A 41 -3.18 5.78 -2.06
N GLU A 42 -4.47 5.64 -1.88
CA GLU A 42 -5.03 5.11 -0.65
C GLU A 42 -6.26 4.26 -0.94
N VAL A 43 -6.32 3.09 -0.30
CA VAL A 43 -7.49 2.22 -0.37
C VAL A 43 -8.01 2.05 1.05
N SER A 44 -9.21 2.55 1.31
CA SER A 44 -9.82 2.54 2.63
C SER A 44 -11.01 1.59 2.68
N ASN A 45 -11.35 1.14 3.90
CA ASN A 45 -12.55 0.35 4.15
C ASN A 45 -12.62 -0.90 3.27
N ILE A 46 -11.52 -1.61 3.17
CA ILE A 46 -11.46 -2.81 2.34
C ILE A 46 -11.93 -4.06 3.07
N TRP A 47 -12.26 -3.94 4.36
CA TRP A 47 -12.84 -5.02 5.17
C TRP A 47 -13.93 -4.54 6.10
#